data_7086930f52d4cc9f87efa2cf5e7cd6db
#
_entry.id   7086930f52d4cc9f87efa2cf5e7cd6db
#
_cell.length_a   1.000
_cell.length_b   1.000
_cell.length_c   1.000
_cell.angle_alpha   90.00
_cell.angle_beta   90.00
_cell.angle_gamma   90.00
#
_symmetry.space_group_name_H-M   'P 1'
#
loop_
_entity.id
_entity.type
_entity.pdbx_description
1 polymer ?
#
loop_
_entity_poly.entity_id
_entity_poly.type
_entity_poly.pdbx_seq_one_letter_code
_entity_poly.pdbx_strand_id
1 'polypeptide(L)'
;AVSGNTKATKYEHLLPRLAEIEADEETEGVLILLNTLGGDVEAGLAIAEMIASLSKPTVSLVLGGSHSIGGPLAVSADYSFIVPTGTMIVHPVRSTGMFIGVIQSYRNMEKTQDRIARFISEHSRISQERLLELMLDSTQLVKDVGTMLEGEEAVREGIIDEVGGISQAYARLQEMIRKKE
;
A
#
# COMPACT_ATOMS: atom_id res chain seq x y z
N ALA A 1 9.22 9.17 20.42
CA ALA A 1 10.14 8.05 20.69
C ALA A 1 9.42 6.76 20.34
N VAL A 2 9.92 6.02 19.36
CA VAL A 2 9.45 4.67 19.04
C VAL A 2 9.88 3.79 20.21
N SER A 3 8.93 3.14 20.90
CA SER A 3 9.28 2.26 22.02
C SER A 3 10.14 1.10 21.49
N GLY A 4 11.16 0.69 22.24
CA GLY A 4 12.20 -0.25 21.80
C GLY A 4 11.78 -1.68 21.42
N ASN A 5 10.46 -1.91 21.22
CA ASN A 5 9.90 -3.20 20.79
C ASN A 5 9.17 -3.15 19.44
N THR A 6 9.27 -2.08 18.66
CA THR A 6 8.65 -2.02 17.34
C THR A 6 9.47 -2.86 16.36
N LYS A 7 8.91 -3.98 15.89
CA LYS A 7 9.49 -4.76 14.80
C LYS A 7 9.34 -3.97 13.51
N ALA A 8 10.45 -3.67 12.84
CA ALA A 8 10.46 -3.02 11.53
C ALA A 8 10.91 -4.02 10.46
N THR A 9 10.17 -4.05 9.36
CA THR A 9 10.62 -4.75 8.15
C THR A 9 11.63 -3.87 7.43
N LYS A 10 12.77 -4.42 7.09
CA LYS A 10 13.82 -3.72 6.37
C LYS A 10 13.67 -3.95 4.87
N TYR A 11 13.50 -2.87 4.11
CA TYR A 11 13.31 -2.97 2.66
C TYR A 11 14.52 -3.57 1.94
N GLU A 12 15.74 -3.39 2.48
CA GLU A 12 16.96 -4.02 1.96
C GLU A 12 16.93 -5.56 2.01
N HIS A 13 16.04 -6.15 2.81
CA HIS A 13 15.81 -7.59 2.83
C HIS A 13 14.71 -8.03 1.89
N LEU A 14 13.72 -7.15 1.64
CA LEU A 14 12.59 -7.47 0.75
C LEU A 14 12.94 -7.33 -0.72
N LEU A 15 13.63 -6.29 -1.14
CA LEU A 15 13.95 -6.07 -2.55
C LEU A 15 14.75 -7.22 -3.16
N PRO A 16 15.84 -7.73 -2.53
CA PRO A 16 16.52 -8.91 -3.06
C PRO A 16 15.62 -10.15 -3.10
N ARG A 17 14.74 -10.32 -2.10
CA ARG A 17 13.82 -11.47 -2.09
C ARG A 17 12.79 -11.42 -3.22
N LEU A 18 12.27 -10.25 -3.54
CA LEU A 18 11.38 -10.07 -4.68
C LEU A 18 12.11 -10.31 -6.02
N ALA A 19 13.37 -9.90 -6.12
CA ALA A 19 14.21 -10.20 -7.28
C ALA A 19 14.50 -11.70 -7.43
N GLU A 20 14.75 -12.41 -6.32
CA GLU A 20 14.88 -13.88 -6.32
C GLU A 20 13.58 -14.55 -6.80
N ILE A 21 12.43 -14.10 -6.30
CA ILE A 21 11.11 -14.60 -6.72
C ILE A 21 10.89 -14.38 -8.22
N GLU A 22 11.25 -13.22 -8.75
CA GLU A 22 11.13 -12.94 -10.19
C GLU A 22 11.99 -13.89 -11.03
N ALA A 23 13.19 -14.17 -10.58
CA ALA A 23 14.15 -15.04 -11.29
C ALA A 23 13.89 -16.56 -11.11
N ASP A 24 13.11 -16.95 -10.12
CA ASP A 24 12.85 -18.36 -9.82
C ASP A 24 11.75 -18.93 -10.72
N GLU A 25 12.09 -19.81 -11.64
CA GLU A 25 11.17 -20.45 -12.59
C GLU A 25 10.11 -21.34 -11.92
N GLU A 26 10.36 -21.85 -10.72
CA GLU A 26 9.43 -22.71 -9.97
C GLU A 26 8.34 -21.90 -9.23
N THR A 27 8.56 -20.63 -9.01
CA THR A 27 7.55 -19.74 -8.39
C THR A 27 6.53 -19.28 -9.43
N GLU A 28 5.29 -19.72 -9.32
CA GLU A 28 4.21 -19.43 -10.26
C GLU A 28 3.43 -18.15 -9.93
N GLY A 29 3.46 -17.69 -8.68
CA GLY A 29 2.73 -16.48 -8.24
C GLY A 29 3.08 -16.09 -6.82
N VAL A 30 2.64 -14.90 -6.39
CA VAL A 30 3.02 -14.31 -5.09
C VAL A 30 1.78 -13.86 -4.31
N LEU A 31 1.66 -14.32 -3.09
CA LEU A 31 0.67 -13.82 -2.12
C LEU A 31 1.37 -12.93 -1.09
N ILE A 32 0.98 -11.65 -1.06
CA ILE A 32 1.56 -10.62 -0.18
C ILE A 32 0.63 -10.40 1.01
N LEU A 33 1.09 -10.75 2.21
CA LEU A 33 0.34 -10.57 3.45
C LEU A 33 0.75 -9.26 4.12
N LEU A 34 -0.22 -8.36 4.36
CA LEU A 34 0.02 -7.01 4.85
C LEU A 34 -0.57 -6.79 6.24
N ASN A 35 0.26 -6.28 7.13
CA ASN A 35 -0.12 -5.69 8.41
C ASN A 35 0.92 -4.64 8.79
N THR A 36 0.71 -3.38 8.42
CA THR A 36 1.68 -2.30 8.59
C THR A 36 1.03 -0.98 8.98
N LEU A 37 1.71 -0.21 9.81
CA LEU A 37 1.36 1.17 10.15
C LEU A 37 1.99 2.19 9.19
N GLY A 38 2.69 1.73 8.15
CA GLY A 38 3.46 2.55 7.24
C GLY A 38 4.91 2.72 7.66
N GLY A 39 5.57 3.75 7.20
CA GLY A 39 6.98 4.00 7.48
C GLY A 39 7.62 4.98 6.49
N ASP A 40 8.86 4.70 6.11
CA ASP A 40 9.59 5.51 5.13
C ASP A 40 8.95 5.44 3.74
N VAL A 41 8.71 6.61 3.15
CA VAL A 41 8.00 6.73 1.87
C VAL A 41 8.80 6.14 0.72
N GLU A 42 10.10 6.40 0.65
CA GLU A 42 10.92 5.91 -0.47
C GLU A 42 11.09 4.39 -0.39
N ALA A 43 11.27 3.84 0.81
CA ALA A 43 11.31 2.41 1.02
C ALA A 43 9.98 1.73 0.63
N GLY A 44 8.85 2.32 1.04
CA GLY A 44 7.53 1.77 0.72
C GLY A 44 7.21 1.84 -0.77
N LEU A 45 7.50 2.96 -1.45
CA LEU A 45 7.32 3.06 -2.89
C LEU A 45 8.25 2.11 -3.65
N ALA A 46 9.50 1.94 -3.23
CA ALA A 46 10.42 0.99 -3.86
C ALA A 46 9.90 -0.44 -3.81
N ILE A 47 9.32 -0.87 -2.68
CA ILE A 47 8.70 -2.19 -2.54
C ILE A 47 7.44 -2.28 -3.40
N ALA A 48 6.58 -1.26 -3.40
CA ALA A 48 5.35 -1.23 -4.17
C ALA A 48 5.62 -1.33 -5.69
N GLU A 49 6.57 -0.54 -6.21
CA GLU A 49 7.02 -0.58 -7.60
C GLU A 49 7.62 -1.95 -7.96
N MET A 50 8.40 -2.53 -7.04
CA MET A 50 8.97 -3.86 -7.26
C MET A 50 7.89 -4.92 -7.38
N ILE A 51 6.85 -4.89 -6.52
CA ILE A 51 5.71 -5.82 -6.59
C ILE A 51 4.94 -5.61 -7.89
N ALA A 52 4.60 -4.36 -8.23
CA ALA A 52 3.83 -4.02 -9.44
C ALA A 52 4.57 -4.37 -10.74
N SER A 53 5.90 -4.48 -10.69
CA SER A 53 6.73 -4.85 -11.85
C SER A 53 7.03 -6.34 -11.97
N LEU A 54 6.58 -7.18 -11.03
CA LEU A 54 6.76 -8.63 -11.14
C LEU A 54 6.03 -9.19 -12.37
N SER A 55 6.68 -10.09 -13.08
CA SER A 55 6.07 -10.77 -14.23
C SER A 55 5.06 -11.85 -13.80
N LYS A 56 5.08 -12.28 -12.55
CA LYS A 56 4.25 -13.34 -11.98
C LYS A 56 2.94 -12.79 -11.43
N PRO A 57 1.83 -13.55 -11.46
CA PRO A 57 0.58 -13.16 -10.81
C PRO A 57 0.78 -12.83 -9.33
N THR A 58 0.21 -11.72 -8.89
CA THR A 58 0.34 -11.23 -7.52
C THR A 58 -1.03 -10.96 -6.89
N VAL A 59 -1.19 -11.32 -5.63
CA VAL A 59 -2.38 -10.98 -4.83
C VAL A 59 -1.91 -10.40 -3.50
N SER A 60 -2.48 -9.28 -3.09
CA SER A 60 -2.28 -8.71 -1.75
C SER A 60 -3.46 -9.04 -0.83
N LEU A 61 -3.17 -9.20 0.46
CA LEU A 61 -4.18 -9.38 1.50
C LEU A 61 -3.83 -8.55 2.73
N VAL A 62 -4.66 -7.54 3.00
CA VAL A 62 -4.57 -6.75 4.22
C VAL A 62 -5.25 -7.49 5.36
N LEU A 63 -4.46 -7.96 6.35
CA LEU A 63 -4.92 -8.75 7.50
C LEU A 63 -5.21 -7.91 8.75
N GLY A 64 -4.62 -6.73 8.87
CA GLY A 64 -4.81 -5.81 9.98
C GLY A 64 -4.83 -4.38 9.45
N GLY A 65 -3.71 -3.66 9.60
CA GLY A 65 -3.57 -2.32 9.04
C GLY A 65 -2.80 -2.30 7.72
N SER A 66 -3.18 -1.39 6.82
CA SER A 66 -2.34 -0.95 5.70
C SER A 66 -2.39 0.57 5.64
N HIS A 67 -1.65 1.19 6.57
CA HIS A 67 -1.75 2.61 6.86
C HIS A 67 -0.65 3.41 6.15
N SER A 68 -0.95 4.66 5.79
CA SER A 68 0.04 5.59 5.22
C SER A 68 0.68 5.00 3.95
N ILE A 69 2.00 4.83 3.91
CA ILE A 69 2.70 4.19 2.78
C ILE A 69 2.35 2.70 2.60
N GLY A 70 1.61 2.11 3.52
CA GLY A 70 0.97 0.81 3.33
C GLY A 70 -0.08 0.82 2.22
N GLY A 71 -0.71 1.96 1.94
CA GLY A 71 -1.68 2.11 0.84
C GLY A 71 -1.13 1.67 -0.51
N PRO A 72 -0.02 2.24 -1.00
CA PRO A 72 0.66 1.75 -2.20
C PRO A 72 0.99 0.26 -2.17
N LEU A 73 1.44 -0.28 -1.03
CA LEU A 73 1.73 -1.72 -0.91
C LEU A 73 0.49 -2.59 -1.09
N ALA A 74 -0.67 -2.13 -0.58
CA ALA A 74 -1.92 -2.87 -0.71
C ALA A 74 -2.40 -2.97 -2.16
N VAL A 75 -2.20 -1.92 -2.95
CA VAL A 75 -2.68 -1.84 -4.35
C VAL A 75 -1.62 -2.24 -5.38
N SER A 76 -0.39 -2.56 -4.97
CA SER A 76 0.70 -2.89 -5.89
C SER A 76 0.58 -4.26 -6.55
N ALA A 77 -0.26 -5.15 -6.02
CA ALA A 77 -0.53 -6.46 -6.60
C ALA A 77 -1.59 -6.37 -7.70
N ASP A 78 -1.62 -7.36 -8.60
CA ASP A 78 -2.63 -7.45 -9.66
C ASP A 78 -4.07 -7.58 -9.13
N TYR A 79 -4.24 -8.06 -7.90
CA TYR A 79 -5.52 -8.12 -7.21
C TYR A 79 -5.36 -7.96 -5.70
N SER A 80 -6.26 -7.23 -5.07
CA SER A 80 -6.16 -6.86 -3.67
C SER A 80 -7.36 -7.30 -2.82
N PHE A 81 -7.08 -7.83 -1.63
CA PHE A 81 -8.07 -8.18 -0.62
C PHE A 81 -7.82 -7.45 0.69
N ILE A 82 -8.89 -7.22 1.43
CA ILE A 82 -8.86 -6.78 2.81
C ILE A 82 -9.83 -7.61 3.65
N VAL A 83 -9.43 -8.00 4.87
CA VAL A 83 -10.38 -8.67 5.78
C VAL A 83 -11.42 -7.67 6.31
N PRO A 84 -12.63 -8.11 6.76
CA PRO A 84 -13.69 -7.20 7.22
C PRO A 84 -13.25 -6.20 8.30
N THR A 85 -12.39 -6.62 9.22
CA THR A 85 -11.84 -5.79 10.31
C THR A 85 -10.51 -5.11 9.95
N GLY A 86 -10.03 -5.29 8.71
CA GLY A 86 -8.83 -4.62 8.22
C GLY A 86 -9.07 -3.12 8.06
N THR A 87 -8.03 -2.33 8.25
CA THR A 87 -8.13 -0.88 8.17
C THR A 87 -7.09 -0.29 7.24
N MET A 88 -7.46 0.79 6.57
CA MET A 88 -6.53 1.64 5.82
C MET A 88 -6.61 3.07 6.38
N ILE A 89 -5.48 3.72 6.55
CA ILE A 89 -5.44 5.16 6.89
C ILE A 89 -4.72 5.88 5.76
N VAL A 90 -5.46 6.75 5.08
CA VAL A 90 -4.93 7.65 4.06
C VAL A 90 -4.83 9.06 4.64
N HIS A 91 -3.65 9.67 4.54
CA HIS A 91 -3.36 10.98 5.11
C HIS A 91 -2.27 11.70 4.29
N PRO A 92 -2.14 13.05 4.40
CA PRO A 92 -1.08 13.79 3.74
C PRO A 92 0.32 13.33 4.18
N VAL A 93 1.30 13.54 3.32
CA VAL A 93 2.71 13.30 3.66
C VAL A 93 3.10 14.14 4.87
N ARG A 94 3.73 13.50 5.83
CA ARG A 94 4.24 14.14 7.05
C ARG A 94 5.76 14.14 7.05
N SER A 95 6.34 15.24 7.51
CA SER A 95 7.78 15.33 7.73
C SER A 95 8.05 16.05 9.04
N THR A 96 9.06 15.60 9.76
CA THR A 96 9.54 16.24 10.98
C THR A 96 11.03 16.51 10.84
N GLY A 97 11.47 17.70 11.22
CA GLY A 97 12.89 18.06 11.18
C GLY A 97 13.14 19.54 10.96
N MET A 98 14.41 19.88 10.78
CA MET A 98 14.83 21.22 10.39
C MET A 98 14.70 21.38 8.89
N PHE A 99 13.98 22.39 8.41
CA PHE A 99 13.85 22.70 6.99
C PHE A 99 14.72 23.88 6.61
N ILE A 100 15.55 23.70 5.59
CA ILE A 100 16.29 24.76 4.93
C ILE A 100 15.62 25.02 3.57
N GLY A 101 15.14 26.25 3.35
CA GLY A 101 14.38 26.59 2.15
C GLY A 101 12.92 26.12 2.21
N VAL A 102 12.07 26.89 2.91
CA VAL A 102 10.66 26.56 3.19
C VAL A 102 9.87 26.26 1.90
N ILE A 103 10.02 27.07 0.86
CA ILE A 103 9.29 26.90 -0.41
C ILE A 103 9.69 25.60 -1.11
N GLN A 104 11.00 25.31 -1.15
CA GLN A 104 11.51 24.09 -1.77
C GLN A 104 11.07 22.84 -1.02
N SER A 105 11.09 22.87 0.30
CA SER A 105 10.64 21.78 1.15
C SER A 105 9.15 21.52 0.95
N TYR A 106 8.32 22.56 0.91
CA TYR A 106 6.89 22.44 0.61
C TYR A 106 6.64 21.78 -0.77
N ARG A 107 7.29 22.28 -1.83
CA ARG A 107 7.17 21.70 -3.18
C ARG A 107 7.63 20.25 -3.26
N ASN A 108 8.65 19.88 -2.49
CA ASN A 108 9.10 18.49 -2.45
C ASN A 108 8.08 17.59 -1.75
N MET A 109 7.43 18.06 -0.69
CA MET A 109 6.34 17.32 -0.02
C MET A 109 5.13 17.16 -0.94
N GLU A 110 4.73 18.20 -1.68
CA GLU A 110 3.66 18.11 -2.69
C GLU A 110 4.00 17.04 -3.75
N LYS A 111 5.19 17.08 -4.33
CA LYS A 111 5.61 16.08 -5.32
C LYS A 111 5.62 14.66 -4.76
N THR A 112 6.01 14.49 -3.50
CA THR A 112 5.98 13.18 -2.85
C THR A 112 4.56 12.70 -2.66
N GLN A 113 3.64 13.58 -2.23
CA GLN A 113 2.22 13.27 -2.11
C GLN A 113 1.60 12.92 -3.45
N ASP A 114 1.90 13.67 -4.51
CA ASP A 114 1.42 13.41 -5.86
C ASP A 114 1.92 12.05 -6.39
N ARG A 115 3.15 11.66 -6.10
CA ARG A 115 3.69 10.33 -6.46
C ARG A 115 2.88 9.21 -5.80
N ILE A 116 2.59 9.35 -4.50
CA ILE A 116 1.80 8.36 -3.75
C ILE A 116 0.37 8.29 -4.29
N ALA A 117 -0.28 9.44 -4.45
CA ALA A 117 -1.67 9.51 -4.91
C ALA A 117 -1.82 8.96 -6.35
N ARG A 118 -0.88 9.29 -7.22
CA ARG A 118 -0.83 8.76 -8.58
C ARG A 118 -0.63 7.24 -8.59
N PHE A 119 0.34 6.72 -7.84
CA PHE A 119 0.57 5.28 -7.75
C PHE A 119 -0.70 4.53 -7.33
N ILE A 120 -1.37 5.00 -6.27
CA ILE A 120 -2.61 4.37 -5.79
C ILE A 120 -3.70 4.42 -6.86
N SER A 121 -3.92 5.57 -7.50
CA SER A 121 -4.97 5.71 -8.53
C SER A 121 -4.68 4.92 -9.81
N GLU A 122 -3.42 4.73 -10.18
CA GLU A 122 -3.03 3.91 -11.34
C GLU A 122 -3.18 2.41 -11.09
N HIS A 123 -3.14 1.97 -9.81
CA HIS A 123 -3.22 0.57 -9.40
C HIS A 123 -4.53 0.21 -8.67
N SER A 124 -5.55 1.06 -8.77
CA SER A 124 -6.85 0.84 -8.13
C SER A 124 -7.97 1.52 -8.92
N ARG A 125 -9.21 1.46 -8.42
CA ARG A 125 -10.35 2.09 -9.09
C ARG A 125 -10.66 3.51 -8.57
N ILE A 126 -10.00 3.95 -7.49
CA ILE A 126 -10.21 5.29 -6.94
C ILE A 126 -9.59 6.36 -7.84
N SER A 127 -10.29 7.47 -8.05
CA SER A 127 -9.67 8.61 -8.75
C SER A 127 -8.67 9.33 -7.85
N GLN A 128 -7.68 9.98 -8.45
CA GLN A 128 -6.69 10.75 -7.69
C GLN A 128 -7.34 11.89 -6.91
N GLU A 129 -8.37 12.55 -7.48
CA GLU A 129 -9.12 13.61 -6.81
C GLU A 129 -9.81 13.09 -5.55
N ARG A 130 -10.52 11.95 -5.67
CA ARG A 130 -11.21 11.34 -4.52
C ARG A 130 -10.24 10.90 -3.43
N LEU A 131 -9.11 10.34 -3.80
CA LEU A 131 -8.07 9.96 -2.85
C LEU A 131 -7.53 11.18 -2.10
N LEU A 132 -7.27 12.29 -2.80
CA LEU A 132 -6.81 13.53 -2.18
C LEU A 132 -7.87 14.13 -1.25
N GLU A 133 -9.17 14.06 -1.59
CA GLU A 133 -10.25 14.45 -0.67
C GLU A 133 -10.20 13.64 0.63
N LEU A 134 -10.10 12.31 0.54
CA LEU A 134 -9.97 11.45 1.71
C LEU A 134 -8.70 11.75 2.53
N MET A 135 -7.59 12.01 1.87
CA MET A 135 -6.33 12.35 2.54
C MET A 135 -6.42 13.68 3.30
N LEU A 136 -7.19 14.64 2.80
CA LEU A 136 -7.32 15.98 3.38
C LEU A 136 -8.53 16.15 4.29
N ASP A 137 -9.33 15.10 4.50
CA ASP A 137 -10.49 15.15 5.38
C ASP A 137 -10.08 15.47 6.82
N SER A 138 -10.66 16.50 7.38
CA SER A 138 -10.46 16.96 8.76
C SER A 138 -11.67 16.67 9.66
N THR A 139 -12.72 16.03 9.14
CA THR A 139 -13.95 15.74 9.88
C THR A 139 -13.82 14.51 10.79
N GLN A 140 -12.94 13.58 10.43
CA GLN A 140 -12.60 12.42 11.24
C GLN A 140 -11.39 12.75 12.13
N LEU A 141 -11.56 12.65 13.45
CA LEU A 141 -10.47 12.86 14.42
C LEU A 141 -9.57 11.61 14.50
N VAL A 142 -8.91 11.25 13.40
CA VAL A 142 -7.89 10.20 13.40
C VAL A 142 -6.53 10.82 13.75
N LYS A 143 -6.31 11.20 15.00
CA LYS A 143 -5.07 11.85 15.50
C LYS A 143 -4.60 13.08 14.74
N ASP A 144 -5.09 13.30 13.50
CA ASP A 144 -4.67 14.34 12.55
C ASP A 144 -5.58 14.34 11.32
N VAL A 145 -5.25 15.14 10.30
CA VAL A 145 -5.94 15.16 9.00
C VAL A 145 -5.80 13.81 8.29
N GLY A 146 -6.87 13.31 7.70
CA GLY A 146 -6.92 12.05 6.94
C GLY A 146 -8.14 11.21 7.28
N THR A 147 -8.30 10.12 6.55
CA THR A 147 -9.45 9.20 6.68
C THR A 147 -8.98 7.80 7.06
N MET A 148 -9.67 7.19 8.02
CA MET A 148 -9.59 5.76 8.29
C MET A 148 -10.76 5.06 7.59
N LEU A 149 -10.45 4.05 6.81
CA LEU A 149 -11.40 3.20 6.09
C LEU A 149 -11.32 1.78 6.64
N GLU A 150 -12.45 1.20 6.98
CA GLU A 150 -12.57 -0.23 7.27
C GLU A 150 -12.71 -1.04 5.97
N GLY A 151 -12.61 -2.37 6.05
CA GLY A 151 -12.54 -3.24 4.87
C GLY A 151 -13.58 -2.95 3.79
N GLU A 152 -14.87 -2.88 4.15
CA GLU A 152 -15.94 -2.58 3.19
C GLU A 152 -15.88 -1.15 2.62
N GLU A 153 -15.40 -0.21 3.42
CA GLU A 153 -15.24 1.18 2.99
C GLU A 153 -14.09 1.32 1.99
N ALA A 154 -12.96 0.65 2.24
CA ALA A 154 -11.83 0.63 1.32
C ALA A 154 -12.21 0.05 -0.06
N VAL A 155 -13.07 -0.98 -0.09
CA VAL A 155 -13.62 -1.55 -1.32
C VAL A 155 -14.62 -0.61 -1.99
N ARG A 156 -15.53 0.01 -1.21
CA ARG A 156 -16.53 0.96 -1.72
C ARG A 156 -15.88 2.21 -2.33
N GLU A 157 -14.80 2.72 -1.73
CA GLU A 157 -14.01 3.83 -2.29
C GLU A 157 -13.15 3.40 -3.50
N GLY A 158 -13.06 2.10 -3.77
CA GLY A 158 -12.33 1.58 -4.92
C GLY A 158 -10.82 1.47 -4.73
N ILE A 159 -10.32 1.57 -3.51
CA ILE A 159 -8.89 1.38 -3.22
C ILE A 159 -8.54 -0.10 -3.26
N ILE A 160 -9.34 -0.96 -2.63
CA ILE A 160 -9.15 -2.42 -2.60
C ILE A 160 -10.23 -3.08 -3.48
N ASP A 161 -9.91 -4.22 -4.09
CA ASP A 161 -10.81 -4.91 -5.00
C ASP A 161 -11.94 -5.62 -4.28
N GLU A 162 -11.65 -6.36 -3.19
CA GLU A 162 -12.64 -7.23 -2.57
C GLU A 162 -12.39 -7.39 -1.06
N VAL A 163 -13.48 -7.54 -0.30
CA VAL A 163 -13.41 -7.98 1.10
C VAL A 163 -13.29 -9.50 1.11
N GLY A 164 -12.23 -10.03 1.71
CA GLY A 164 -12.00 -11.47 1.79
C GLY A 164 -10.84 -11.85 2.69
N GLY A 165 -10.74 -13.12 3.01
CA GLY A 165 -9.67 -13.67 3.81
C GLY A 165 -8.68 -14.50 2.98
N ILE A 166 -7.85 -15.28 3.69
CA ILE A 166 -6.77 -16.06 3.07
C ILE A 166 -7.29 -17.05 2.01
N SER A 167 -8.46 -17.65 2.22
CA SER A 167 -9.02 -18.62 1.28
C SER A 167 -9.38 -17.99 -0.06
N GLN A 168 -10.02 -16.82 -0.05
CA GLN A 168 -10.40 -16.07 -1.25
C GLN A 168 -9.15 -15.55 -1.97
N ALA A 169 -8.21 -14.97 -1.24
CA ALA A 169 -6.96 -14.47 -1.79
C ALA A 169 -6.14 -15.58 -2.47
N TYR A 170 -6.03 -16.73 -1.82
CA TYR A 170 -5.34 -17.89 -2.38
C TYR A 170 -6.06 -18.45 -3.62
N ALA A 171 -7.39 -18.58 -3.57
CA ALA A 171 -8.19 -19.05 -4.71
C ALA A 171 -8.04 -18.13 -5.92
N ARG A 172 -8.04 -16.81 -5.70
CA ARG A 172 -7.82 -15.82 -6.76
C ARG A 172 -6.42 -15.97 -7.38
N LEU A 173 -5.39 -16.10 -6.56
CA LEU A 173 -4.03 -16.31 -7.04
C LEU A 173 -3.93 -17.56 -7.92
N GLN A 174 -4.51 -18.68 -7.46
CA GLN A 174 -4.53 -19.93 -8.25
C GLN A 174 -5.30 -19.80 -9.58
N GLU A 175 -6.39 -19.02 -9.59
CA GLU A 175 -7.11 -18.73 -10.83
C GLU A 175 -6.25 -17.92 -11.80
N MET A 176 -5.52 -16.92 -11.31
CA MET A 176 -4.66 -16.07 -12.14
C MET A 176 -3.47 -16.85 -12.71
N ILE A 177 -2.86 -17.74 -11.92
CA ILE A 177 -1.78 -18.64 -12.39
C ILE A 177 -2.30 -19.49 -13.57
N ARG A 178 -3.43 -20.18 -13.41
CA ARG A 178 -4.01 -21.03 -14.46
C ARG A 178 -4.41 -20.26 -15.73
N LYS A 179 -4.71 -18.98 -15.66
CA LYS A 179 -5.05 -18.17 -16.85
C LYS A 179 -3.82 -17.69 -17.62
N LYS A 180 -2.66 -17.79 -17.00
CA LYS A 180 -1.40 -17.37 -17.59
C LYS A 180 -0.68 -18.48 -18.32
N GLU A 181 -1.02 -19.77 -18.00
CA GLU A 181 -0.61 -20.96 -18.74
C GLU A 181 -1.34 -21.04 -20.09
#